data_549b469dbe6dca8db491a83ba470fd23
#
_entry.id   549b469dbe6dca8db491a83ba470fd23
#
_cell.length_a   1.000
_cell.length_b   1.000
_cell.length_c   1.000
_cell.angle_alpha   90.00
_cell.angle_beta   90.00
_cell.angle_gamma   90.00
#
_symmetry.space_group_name_H-M   'P 1'
#
loop_
_entity.id
_entity.type
_entity.pdbx_description
1 polymer ?
#
loop_
_entity_poly.entity_id
_entity_poly.type
_entity_poly.pdbx_seq_one_letter_code
_entity_poly.pdbx_strand_id
1 'polypeptide(L)'
;MRQPRGIFLDRLVNWLVMLFALERILKLAAVLHFFQRSRPSEPESWPTVTMLQPITRGTSNLAAALGARATLDYPATVQHLLICDAGDSATQELVSAYLSAFPGIQAEVMLVEPDNDTASVATKMKKLQCALPHATSETLCFVDDDVTLRPDALRVLIPHLYREQVGVVFGLPCFTNWQTIWSSLVSGLVNAHMLLNFVALSYLIAPIRINGHVFAFQRATFHSVGGLDGLESHIDDEYEIARRVRQHGLSAAQTPLIYDIDNALDSAQAYARQCKRWFVMPRQAMMPSLTLQEMFIFGLFSFALPLPGIIALLALLSRRRAAWRGVALSLSLFGTVYAICERRYLQRRMPPHGWLLLPIVALWLPLQILWTLLLNNEVEWRGQRLRLHKDGTVEILHSLDETRRS
;
A
#
# COMPACT_ATOMS: atom_id res chain seq x y z
N MET A 1 39.56 -8.10 35.24
CA MET A 1 38.15 -8.40 35.55
C MET A 1 37.24 -7.59 34.62
N ARG A 2 36.46 -8.24 33.72
CA ARG A 2 35.44 -7.51 32.91
C ARG A 2 34.30 -7.17 33.90
N GLN A 3 33.97 -5.87 34.00
CA GLN A 3 32.91 -5.40 34.89
C GLN A 3 31.59 -6.15 34.62
N PRO A 4 30.81 -6.57 35.63
CA PRO A 4 29.56 -7.34 35.46
C PRO A 4 28.52 -6.66 34.56
N ARG A 5 28.51 -5.34 34.53
CA ARG A 5 27.66 -4.53 33.62
C ARG A 5 27.97 -4.77 32.14
N GLY A 6 29.24 -5.04 31.79
CA GLY A 6 29.65 -5.27 30.41
C GLY A 6 29.15 -6.60 29.83
N ILE A 7 29.15 -7.65 30.67
CA ILE A 7 28.65 -8.97 30.29
C ILE A 7 27.13 -8.97 30.10
N PHE A 8 26.44 -8.26 30.98
CA PHE A 8 24.98 -8.09 30.87
C PHE A 8 24.58 -7.41 29.56
N LEU A 9 25.24 -6.31 29.17
CA LEU A 9 24.94 -5.59 27.93
C LEU A 9 25.22 -6.45 26.69
N ASP A 10 26.34 -7.20 26.68
CA ASP A 10 26.66 -8.12 25.57
C ASP A 10 25.59 -9.21 25.41
N ARG A 11 25.09 -9.75 26.52
CA ARG A 11 23.98 -10.71 26.50
C ARG A 11 22.70 -10.09 26.01
N LEU A 12 22.35 -8.88 26.49
CA LEU A 12 21.16 -8.15 26.02
C LEU A 12 21.19 -7.92 24.51
N VAL A 13 22.31 -7.42 23.98
CA VAL A 13 22.45 -7.19 22.52
C VAL A 13 22.28 -8.51 21.76
N ASN A 14 22.89 -9.59 22.22
CA ASN A 14 22.75 -10.90 21.55
C ASN A 14 21.29 -11.38 21.55
N TRP A 15 20.55 -11.19 22.64
CA TRP A 15 19.13 -11.51 22.72
C TRP A 15 18.30 -10.66 21.75
N LEU A 16 18.55 -9.35 21.65
CA LEU A 16 17.84 -8.47 20.72
C LEU A 16 18.10 -8.87 19.26
N VAL A 17 19.37 -9.20 18.93
CA VAL A 17 19.72 -9.68 17.58
C VAL A 17 19.02 -11.01 17.29
N MET A 18 18.99 -11.93 18.24
CA MET A 18 18.34 -13.23 18.09
C MET A 18 16.82 -13.08 17.88
N LEU A 19 16.16 -12.22 18.66
CA LEU A 19 14.74 -11.93 18.51
C LEU A 19 14.44 -11.32 17.13
N PHE A 20 15.26 -10.36 16.69
CA PHE A 20 15.14 -9.78 15.37
C PHE A 20 15.33 -10.81 14.25
N ALA A 21 16.34 -11.67 14.40
CA ALA A 21 16.61 -12.73 13.43
C ALA A 21 15.46 -13.74 13.35
N LEU A 22 14.95 -14.18 14.49
CA LEU A 22 13.82 -15.11 14.55
C LEU A 22 12.60 -14.53 13.84
N GLU A 23 12.25 -13.28 14.15
CA GLU A 23 11.11 -12.60 13.52
C GLU A 23 11.29 -12.47 11.98
N ARG A 24 12.46 -12.05 11.53
CA ARG A 24 12.74 -11.93 10.08
C ARG A 24 12.68 -13.26 9.36
N ILE A 25 13.25 -14.31 9.96
CA ILE A 25 13.24 -15.66 9.38
C ILE A 25 11.82 -16.23 9.33
N LEU A 26 11.03 -16.09 10.40
CA LEU A 26 9.64 -16.56 10.42
C LEU A 26 8.79 -15.83 9.37
N LYS A 27 8.92 -14.51 9.26
CA LYS A 27 8.22 -13.74 8.24
C LYS A 27 8.66 -14.11 6.82
N LEU A 28 9.96 -14.29 6.61
CA LEU A 28 10.47 -14.75 5.32
C LEU A 28 9.92 -16.15 4.98
N ALA A 29 9.91 -17.08 5.94
CA ALA A 29 9.34 -18.41 5.74
C ALA A 29 7.85 -18.34 5.37
N ALA A 30 7.08 -17.46 6.01
CA ALA A 30 5.68 -17.22 5.64
C ALA A 30 5.55 -16.69 4.21
N VAL A 31 6.39 -15.73 3.80
CA VAL A 31 6.40 -15.22 2.42
C VAL A 31 6.77 -16.31 1.42
N LEU A 32 7.84 -17.09 1.69
CA LEU A 32 8.24 -18.20 0.82
C LEU A 32 7.10 -19.21 0.64
N HIS A 33 6.48 -19.62 1.74
CA HIS A 33 5.36 -20.56 1.70
C HIS A 33 4.14 -19.98 0.97
N PHE A 34 3.82 -18.69 1.18
CA PHE A 34 2.69 -18.03 0.52
C PHE A 34 2.78 -18.08 -1.01
N PHE A 35 3.94 -17.74 -1.57
CA PHE A 35 4.15 -17.74 -3.00
C PHE A 35 4.36 -19.14 -3.60
N GLN A 36 4.65 -20.15 -2.75
CA GLN A 36 4.76 -21.56 -3.18
C GLN A 36 3.42 -22.31 -3.14
N ARG A 37 2.40 -21.74 -2.46
CA ARG A 37 1.06 -22.35 -2.44
C ARG A 37 0.54 -22.54 -3.86
N SER A 38 -0.18 -23.63 -4.08
CA SER A 38 -0.93 -23.81 -5.32
C SER A 38 -1.90 -22.64 -5.50
N ARG A 39 -1.85 -22.03 -6.66
CA ARG A 39 -2.85 -21.01 -7.02
C ARG A 39 -4.23 -21.71 -7.06
N PRO A 40 -5.33 -20.97 -6.82
CA PRO A 40 -6.65 -21.48 -7.12
C PRO A 40 -6.68 -22.02 -8.56
N SER A 41 -7.43 -23.08 -8.79
CA SER A 41 -7.68 -23.57 -10.15
C SER A 41 -8.23 -22.44 -11.00
N GLU A 42 -7.85 -22.40 -12.27
CA GLU A 42 -8.49 -21.49 -13.22
C GLU A 42 -9.99 -21.77 -13.24
N PRO A 43 -10.86 -20.76 -13.27
CA PRO A 43 -12.28 -20.95 -13.36
C PRO A 43 -12.62 -21.62 -14.71
N GLU A 44 -13.63 -22.47 -14.73
CA GLU A 44 -14.11 -23.13 -15.96
C GLU A 44 -14.52 -22.11 -17.03
N SER A 45 -15.06 -20.98 -16.59
CA SER A 45 -15.37 -19.81 -17.41
C SER A 45 -14.82 -18.57 -16.73
N TRP A 46 -13.98 -17.82 -17.44
CA TRP A 46 -13.44 -16.58 -16.94
C TRP A 46 -14.52 -15.49 -16.93
N PRO A 47 -14.75 -14.82 -15.78
CA PRO A 47 -15.76 -13.77 -15.70
C PRO A 47 -15.31 -12.53 -16.47
N THR A 48 -16.26 -11.75 -16.98
CA THR A 48 -15.97 -10.42 -17.48
C THR A 48 -15.55 -9.49 -16.36
N VAL A 49 -14.66 -8.53 -16.64
CA VAL A 49 -14.11 -7.58 -15.66
C VAL A 49 -14.37 -6.14 -16.13
N THR A 50 -14.93 -5.30 -15.27
CA THR A 50 -14.87 -3.85 -15.44
C THR A 50 -13.77 -3.28 -14.56
N MET A 51 -12.77 -2.63 -15.18
CA MET A 51 -11.72 -1.88 -14.49
C MET A 51 -12.17 -0.43 -14.32
N LEU A 52 -12.36 0.00 -13.07
CA LEU A 52 -12.68 1.39 -12.71
C LEU A 52 -11.37 2.11 -12.36
N GLN A 53 -11.07 3.16 -13.09
CA GLN A 53 -9.76 3.83 -13.08
C GLN A 53 -9.94 5.34 -12.89
N PRO A 54 -10.05 5.81 -11.64
CA PRO A 54 -10.12 7.24 -11.35
C PRO A 54 -8.75 7.88 -11.59
N ILE A 55 -8.66 8.78 -12.57
CA ILE A 55 -7.42 9.42 -12.99
C ILE A 55 -7.31 10.80 -12.32
N THR A 56 -6.21 11.02 -11.61
CA THR A 56 -5.91 12.27 -10.92
C THR A 56 -5.13 13.21 -11.85
N ARG A 57 -5.43 14.49 -11.79
CA ARG A 57 -4.69 15.51 -12.53
C ARG A 57 -3.18 15.46 -12.22
N GLY A 58 -2.36 15.45 -13.27
CA GLY A 58 -0.90 15.55 -13.14
C GLY A 58 -0.21 14.25 -12.67
N THR A 59 -0.83 13.08 -12.81
CA THR A 59 -0.19 11.79 -12.53
C THR A 59 1.01 11.58 -13.47
N SER A 60 2.20 11.50 -12.90
CA SER A 60 3.48 11.52 -13.64
C SER A 60 3.70 10.30 -14.53
N ASN A 61 3.13 9.14 -14.19
CA ASN A 61 3.36 7.87 -14.87
C ASN A 61 2.14 7.34 -15.62
N LEU A 62 1.13 8.19 -15.88
CA LEU A 62 -0.15 7.76 -16.45
C LEU A 62 0.01 7.02 -17.78
N ALA A 63 0.85 7.52 -18.70
CA ALA A 63 1.06 6.89 -20.01
C ALA A 63 1.59 5.47 -19.89
N ALA A 64 2.57 5.24 -19.01
CA ALA A 64 3.11 3.89 -18.75
C ALA A 64 2.09 2.98 -18.07
N ALA A 65 1.33 3.50 -17.11
CA ALA A 65 0.27 2.79 -16.42
C ALA A 65 -0.84 2.35 -17.40
N LEU A 66 -1.30 3.24 -18.27
CA LEU A 66 -2.28 2.91 -19.31
C LEU A 66 -1.72 1.92 -20.33
N GLY A 67 -0.48 2.12 -20.81
CA GLY A 67 0.19 1.21 -21.75
C GLY A 67 0.29 -0.22 -21.21
N ALA A 68 0.59 -0.38 -19.92
CA ALA A 68 0.62 -1.69 -19.27
C ALA A 68 -0.76 -2.37 -19.26
N ARG A 69 -1.85 -1.61 -19.13
CA ARG A 69 -3.22 -2.14 -19.16
C ARG A 69 -3.62 -2.65 -20.56
N ALA A 70 -3.04 -2.07 -21.62
CA ALA A 70 -3.25 -2.53 -22.99
C ALA A 70 -2.61 -3.90 -23.25
N THR A 71 -1.66 -4.32 -22.43
CA THR A 71 -0.95 -5.60 -22.57
C THR A 71 -1.46 -6.69 -21.62
N LEU A 72 -2.61 -6.48 -20.98
CA LEU A 72 -3.19 -7.48 -20.07
C LEU A 72 -3.57 -8.75 -20.83
N ASP A 73 -3.05 -9.89 -20.34
CA ASP A 73 -3.40 -11.23 -20.81
C ASP A 73 -4.54 -11.77 -19.93
N TYR A 74 -5.78 -11.58 -20.40
CA TYR A 74 -6.96 -12.06 -19.71
C TYR A 74 -7.92 -12.73 -20.70
N PRO A 75 -8.47 -13.95 -20.41
CA PRO A 75 -9.22 -14.74 -21.40
C PRO A 75 -10.62 -14.21 -21.71
N ALA A 76 -11.16 -13.31 -20.89
CA ALA A 76 -12.50 -12.75 -21.07
C ALA A 76 -12.43 -11.24 -21.34
N THR A 77 -13.57 -10.65 -21.62
CA THR A 77 -13.68 -9.20 -21.90
C THR A 77 -13.31 -8.37 -20.68
N VAL A 78 -12.47 -7.36 -20.90
CA VAL A 78 -12.14 -6.31 -19.92
C VAL A 78 -12.68 -4.98 -20.43
N GLN A 79 -13.67 -4.45 -19.73
CA GLN A 79 -14.17 -3.08 -19.92
C GLN A 79 -13.31 -2.12 -19.10
N HIS A 80 -12.81 -1.05 -19.71
CA HIS A 80 -12.05 0.00 -19.04
C HIS A 80 -12.88 1.27 -18.89
N LEU A 81 -13.16 1.70 -17.66
CA LEU A 81 -13.78 3.00 -17.37
C LEU A 81 -12.68 3.97 -16.91
N LEU A 82 -12.28 4.88 -17.80
CA LEU A 82 -11.25 5.88 -17.56
C LEU A 82 -11.92 7.18 -17.09
N ILE A 83 -11.77 7.53 -15.79
CA ILE A 83 -12.58 8.57 -15.16
C ILE A 83 -11.70 9.79 -14.89
N CYS A 84 -11.86 10.83 -15.71
CA CYS A 84 -11.06 12.04 -15.69
C CYS A 84 -11.84 13.21 -15.07
N ASP A 85 -11.11 14.25 -14.62
CA ASP A 85 -11.72 15.55 -14.31
C ASP A 85 -12.14 16.25 -15.61
N ALA A 86 -13.34 16.82 -15.64
CA ALA A 86 -13.87 17.52 -16.82
C ALA A 86 -13.01 18.73 -17.21
N GLY A 87 -12.41 19.42 -16.23
CA GLY A 87 -11.53 20.57 -16.46
C GLY A 87 -10.04 20.24 -16.71
N ASP A 88 -9.67 18.95 -16.94
CA ASP A 88 -8.27 18.54 -17.14
C ASP A 88 -8.00 18.10 -18.59
N SER A 89 -7.84 19.06 -19.49
CA SER A 89 -7.56 18.81 -20.90
C SER A 89 -6.27 18.01 -21.13
N ALA A 90 -5.22 18.26 -20.34
CA ALA A 90 -3.94 17.58 -20.50
C ALA A 90 -4.05 16.07 -20.24
N THR A 91 -4.74 15.66 -19.18
CA THR A 91 -5.02 14.23 -18.91
C THR A 91 -5.93 13.64 -19.99
N GLN A 92 -6.95 14.39 -20.46
CA GLN A 92 -7.85 13.93 -21.52
C GLN A 92 -7.11 13.70 -22.84
N GLU A 93 -6.15 14.56 -23.19
CA GLU A 93 -5.28 14.39 -24.37
C GLU A 93 -4.42 13.11 -24.26
N LEU A 94 -3.81 12.84 -23.08
CA LEU A 94 -3.06 11.61 -22.84
C LEU A 94 -3.93 10.36 -22.99
N VAL A 95 -5.14 10.39 -22.44
CA VAL A 95 -6.11 9.29 -22.56
C VAL A 95 -6.56 9.10 -24.01
N SER A 96 -6.83 10.18 -24.73
CA SER A 96 -7.18 10.13 -26.15
C SER A 96 -6.05 9.54 -27.00
N ALA A 97 -4.81 9.96 -26.76
CA ALA A 97 -3.63 9.40 -27.42
C ALA A 97 -3.47 7.91 -27.14
N TYR A 98 -3.71 7.47 -25.90
CA TYR A 98 -3.69 6.06 -25.52
C TYR A 98 -4.75 5.26 -26.28
N LEU A 99 -6.00 5.71 -26.32
CA LEU A 99 -7.08 5.03 -27.03
C LEU A 99 -6.81 4.96 -28.53
N SER A 100 -6.23 6.00 -29.11
CA SER A 100 -5.81 6.01 -30.52
C SER A 100 -4.70 5.01 -30.81
N ALA A 101 -3.78 4.82 -29.87
CA ALA A 101 -2.68 3.84 -30.00
C ALA A 101 -3.15 2.39 -29.82
N PHE A 102 -4.22 2.17 -29.07
CA PHE A 102 -4.75 0.83 -28.76
C PHE A 102 -6.26 0.71 -29.09
N PRO A 103 -6.66 0.75 -30.38
CA PRO A 103 -8.07 0.79 -30.78
C PRO A 103 -8.86 -0.49 -30.48
N GLY A 104 -8.18 -1.57 -30.11
CA GLY A 104 -8.83 -2.84 -29.71
C GLY A 104 -9.28 -2.88 -28.25
N ILE A 105 -8.98 -1.86 -27.44
CA ILE A 105 -9.37 -1.82 -26.03
C ILE A 105 -10.82 -1.37 -25.92
N GLN A 106 -11.62 -2.14 -25.18
CA GLN A 106 -12.98 -1.74 -24.85
C GLN A 106 -12.94 -0.72 -23.71
N ALA A 107 -12.85 0.57 -24.01
CA ALA A 107 -12.74 1.64 -23.04
C ALA A 107 -13.80 2.72 -23.24
N GLU A 108 -14.28 3.28 -22.14
CA GLU A 108 -15.13 4.47 -22.06
C GLU A 108 -14.44 5.54 -21.23
N VAL A 109 -14.44 6.77 -21.71
CA VAL A 109 -13.90 7.94 -20.99
C VAL A 109 -15.06 8.69 -20.36
N MET A 110 -14.97 8.87 -19.05
CA MET A 110 -15.97 9.59 -18.27
C MET A 110 -15.35 10.88 -17.74
N LEU A 111 -16.06 11.99 -17.93
CA LEU A 111 -15.66 13.30 -17.42
C LEU A 111 -16.53 13.65 -16.21
N VAL A 112 -15.88 13.96 -15.11
CA VAL A 112 -16.56 14.23 -13.83
C VAL A 112 -16.19 15.62 -13.32
N GLU A 113 -17.23 16.43 -13.05
CA GLU A 113 -17.07 17.73 -12.44
C GLU A 113 -16.80 17.62 -10.93
N PRO A 114 -16.04 18.54 -10.34
CA PRO A 114 -15.89 18.61 -8.89
C PRO A 114 -17.22 18.89 -8.17
N ASP A 115 -17.29 18.62 -6.87
CA ASP A 115 -18.54 18.73 -6.09
C ASP A 115 -19.01 20.17 -5.85
N ASN A 116 -18.10 21.12 -5.95
CA ASN A 116 -18.38 22.53 -5.75
C ASN A 116 -17.45 23.39 -6.60
N ASP A 117 -17.83 24.67 -6.82
CA ASP A 117 -17.10 25.61 -7.66
C ASP A 117 -15.69 25.96 -7.12
N THR A 118 -15.40 25.64 -5.87
CA THR A 118 -14.10 25.91 -5.24
C THR A 118 -13.13 24.73 -5.35
N ALA A 119 -13.62 23.54 -5.68
CA ALA A 119 -12.77 22.36 -5.84
C ALA A 119 -12.17 22.34 -7.26
N SER A 120 -10.86 22.16 -7.36
CA SER A 120 -10.16 22.08 -8.66
C SER A 120 -10.22 20.70 -9.29
N VAL A 121 -10.54 19.65 -8.52
CA VAL A 121 -10.59 18.25 -8.95
C VAL A 121 -11.70 17.49 -8.25
N ALA A 122 -12.31 16.52 -8.93
CA ALA A 122 -13.25 15.61 -8.30
C ALA A 122 -12.51 14.57 -7.41
N THR A 123 -13.13 14.20 -6.31
CA THR A 123 -12.55 13.18 -5.43
C THR A 123 -12.52 11.80 -6.09
N LYS A 124 -11.63 10.90 -5.62
CA LYS A 124 -11.59 9.50 -6.08
C LYS A 124 -12.96 8.83 -5.92
N MET A 125 -13.61 9.02 -4.77
CA MET A 125 -14.91 8.40 -4.50
C MET A 125 -16.00 8.91 -5.43
N LYS A 126 -16.07 10.22 -5.68
CA LYS A 126 -17.03 10.78 -6.65
C LYS A 126 -16.84 10.21 -8.04
N LYS A 127 -15.59 10.15 -8.52
CA LYS A 127 -15.26 9.55 -9.83
C LYS A 127 -15.77 8.10 -9.91
N LEU A 128 -15.49 7.29 -8.89
CA LEU A 128 -15.91 5.90 -8.83
C LEU A 128 -17.45 5.77 -8.75
N GLN A 129 -18.13 6.59 -7.95
CA GLN A 129 -19.59 6.60 -7.84
C GLN A 129 -20.27 6.96 -9.17
N CYS A 130 -19.72 7.95 -9.91
CA CYS A 130 -20.22 8.30 -11.24
C CYS A 130 -20.02 7.18 -12.26
N ALA A 131 -18.92 6.43 -12.19
CA ALA A 131 -18.60 5.39 -13.15
C ALA A 131 -19.29 4.05 -12.87
N LEU A 132 -19.63 3.77 -11.61
CA LEU A 132 -20.17 2.47 -11.19
C LEU A 132 -21.44 2.04 -11.96
N PRO A 133 -22.42 2.94 -12.30
CA PRO A 133 -23.57 2.58 -13.11
C PRO A 133 -23.24 2.13 -14.54
N HIS A 134 -22.09 2.53 -15.08
CA HIS A 134 -21.61 2.16 -16.43
C HIS A 134 -20.83 0.84 -16.43
N ALA A 135 -20.52 0.31 -15.26
CA ALA A 135 -19.87 -1.00 -15.17
C ALA A 135 -20.84 -2.10 -15.60
N THR A 136 -20.48 -2.93 -16.57
CA THR A 136 -21.35 -3.97 -17.14
C THR A 136 -20.97 -5.39 -16.73
N SER A 137 -19.73 -5.60 -16.27
CA SER A 137 -19.16 -6.91 -15.99
C SER A 137 -19.58 -7.51 -14.65
N GLU A 138 -19.43 -8.82 -14.47
CA GLU A 138 -19.68 -9.55 -13.22
C GLU A 138 -18.66 -9.23 -12.12
N THR A 139 -17.46 -8.86 -12.52
CA THR A 139 -16.36 -8.51 -11.61
C THR A 139 -16.00 -7.04 -11.75
N LEU A 140 -15.89 -6.36 -10.62
CA LEU A 140 -15.43 -4.98 -10.51
C LEU A 140 -13.97 -4.98 -10.04
N CYS A 141 -13.08 -4.38 -10.80
CA CYS A 141 -11.67 -4.21 -10.45
C CYS A 141 -11.34 -2.73 -10.34
N PHE A 142 -10.89 -2.30 -9.19
CA PHE A 142 -10.51 -0.92 -8.91
C PHE A 142 -9.01 -0.79 -9.04
N VAL A 143 -8.54 0.16 -9.83
CA VAL A 143 -7.11 0.33 -10.12
C VAL A 143 -6.76 1.82 -10.11
N ASP A 144 -5.81 2.22 -9.27
CA ASP A 144 -5.33 3.59 -9.21
C ASP A 144 -4.52 3.96 -10.48
N ASP A 145 -4.43 5.24 -10.76
CA ASP A 145 -3.85 5.80 -11.99
C ASP A 145 -2.31 5.72 -12.07
N ASP A 146 -1.63 5.57 -10.94
CA ASP A 146 -0.18 5.42 -10.82
C ASP A 146 0.29 3.95 -10.81
N VAL A 147 -0.63 3.00 -10.96
CA VAL A 147 -0.36 1.57 -10.95
C VAL A 147 0.03 1.06 -12.33
N THR A 148 1.17 0.40 -12.42
CA THR A 148 1.58 -0.37 -13.59
C THR A 148 1.33 -1.85 -13.33
N LEU A 149 0.34 -2.43 -14.02
CA LEU A 149 -0.02 -3.84 -13.92
C LEU A 149 0.91 -4.71 -14.75
N ARG A 150 1.13 -5.93 -14.29
CA ARG A 150 1.79 -6.98 -15.09
C ARG A 150 0.79 -7.64 -16.03
N PRO A 151 1.22 -8.20 -17.15
CA PRO A 151 0.30 -8.81 -18.13
C PRO A 151 -0.63 -9.85 -17.51
N ASP A 152 -0.16 -10.67 -16.57
CA ASP A 152 -0.93 -11.73 -15.90
C ASP A 152 -1.74 -11.24 -14.67
N ALA A 153 -1.80 -9.95 -14.42
CA ALA A 153 -2.36 -9.40 -13.19
C ALA A 153 -3.78 -9.90 -12.88
N LEU A 154 -4.68 -9.86 -13.86
CA LEU A 154 -6.06 -10.33 -13.67
C LEU A 154 -6.14 -11.85 -13.54
N ARG A 155 -5.29 -12.62 -14.24
CA ARG A 155 -5.21 -14.08 -14.09
C ARG A 155 -4.75 -14.48 -12.69
N VAL A 156 -3.92 -13.66 -12.05
CA VAL A 156 -3.46 -13.89 -10.67
C VAL A 156 -4.50 -13.44 -9.65
N LEU A 157 -5.20 -12.33 -9.91
CA LEU A 157 -6.13 -11.72 -8.95
C LEU A 157 -7.49 -12.42 -8.89
N ILE A 158 -8.13 -12.59 -10.05
CA ILE A 158 -9.55 -12.95 -10.17
C ILE A 158 -9.89 -14.34 -9.61
N PRO A 159 -9.11 -15.42 -9.83
CA PRO A 159 -9.47 -16.74 -9.30
C PRO A 159 -9.62 -16.79 -7.77
N HIS A 160 -8.97 -15.89 -7.05
CA HIS A 160 -9.08 -15.82 -5.60
C HIS A 160 -10.46 -15.32 -5.11
N LEU A 161 -11.24 -14.60 -5.94
CA LEU A 161 -12.61 -14.18 -5.62
C LEU A 161 -13.60 -15.33 -5.49
N TYR A 162 -13.30 -16.47 -6.12
CA TYR A 162 -14.18 -17.64 -6.15
C TYR A 162 -13.89 -18.64 -5.03
N ARG A 163 -13.00 -18.29 -4.10
CA ARG A 163 -12.78 -19.07 -2.88
C ARG A 163 -13.91 -18.82 -1.88
N GLU A 164 -14.23 -19.83 -1.11
CA GLU A 164 -15.25 -19.73 -0.06
C GLU A 164 -14.97 -18.57 0.89
N GLN A 165 -16.01 -17.85 1.24
CA GLN A 165 -16.00 -16.72 2.18
C GLN A 165 -15.08 -15.54 1.80
N VAL A 166 -14.63 -15.46 0.56
CA VAL A 166 -13.87 -14.30 0.08
C VAL A 166 -14.83 -13.24 -0.48
N GLY A 167 -14.80 -12.04 0.10
CA GLY A 167 -15.60 -10.90 -0.37
C GLY A 167 -14.81 -9.96 -1.28
N VAL A 168 -13.53 -9.75 -0.98
CA VAL A 168 -12.65 -8.85 -1.73
C VAL A 168 -11.25 -9.46 -1.85
N VAL A 169 -10.62 -9.27 -3.00
CA VAL A 169 -9.21 -9.65 -3.24
C VAL A 169 -8.37 -8.43 -3.56
N PHE A 170 -7.10 -8.47 -3.19
CA PHE A 170 -6.18 -7.36 -3.45
C PHE A 170 -4.75 -7.86 -3.69
N GLY A 171 -3.95 -7.03 -4.39
CA GLY A 171 -2.53 -7.25 -4.61
C GLY A 171 -1.66 -6.44 -3.65
N LEU A 172 -0.33 -6.52 -3.83
CA LEU A 172 0.65 -5.77 -3.07
C LEU A 172 1.53 -4.91 -3.98
N PRO A 173 1.84 -3.67 -3.57
CA PRO A 173 2.67 -2.77 -4.34
C PRO A 173 4.16 -3.12 -4.25
N CYS A 174 4.84 -2.87 -5.36
CA CYS A 174 6.29 -2.68 -5.43
C CYS A 174 6.56 -1.24 -5.85
N PHE A 175 7.21 -0.45 -5.01
CA PHE A 175 7.54 0.94 -5.33
C PHE A 175 8.81 0.97 -6.17
N THR A 176 8.72 1.64 -7.33
CA THR A 176 9.77 1.58 -8.37
C THR A 176 10.52 2.89 -8.58
N ASN A 177 10.10 3.99 -7.93
CA ASN A 177 10.79 5.26 -8.04
C ASN A 177 12.00 5.35 -7.11
N TRP A 178 13.18 5.56 -7.71
CA TRP A 178 14.47 5.69 -7.03
C TRP A 178 15.22 6.96 -7.47
N GLN A 179 14.53 7.93 -8.09
CA GLN A 179 15.17 9.10 -8.70
C GLN A 179 15.68 10.11 -7.68
N THR A 180 14.94 10.28 -6.58
CA THR A 180 15.35 11.16 -5.48
C THR A 180 15.65 10.35 -4.24
N ILE A 181 16.37 10.96 -3.28
CA ILE A 181 16.60 10.34 -1.97
C ILE A 181 15.26 10.07 -1.23
N TRP A 182 14.28 10.95 -1.39
CA TRP A 182 13.00 10.87 -0.71
C TRP A 182 12.11 9.76 -1.29
N SER A 183 12.04 9.65 -2.61
CA SER A 183 11.40 8.52 -3.29
C SER A 183 12.10 7.21 -2.94
N SER A 184 13.45 7.20 -2.91
CA SER A 184 14.24 6.02 -2.57
C SER A 184 14.00 5.54 -1.14
N LEU A 185 13.88 6.45 -0.17
CA LEU A 185 13.58 6.09 1.23
C LEU A 185 12.18 5.47 1.34
N VAL A 186 11.17 6.02 0.65
CA VAL A 186 9.81 5.46 0.63
C VAL A 186 9.78 4.12 -0.10
N SER A 187 10.42 4.00 -1.26
CA SER A 187 10.50 2.74 -2.00
C SER A 187 11.20 1.66 -1.18
N GLY A 188 12.32 2.01 -0.52
CA GLY A 188 13.02 1.10 0.39
C GLY A 188 12.15 0.69 1.58
N LEU A 189 11.42 1.63 2.19
CA LEU A 189 10.52 1.38 3.30
C LEU A 189 9.39 0.40 2.90
N VAL A 190 8.68 0.69 1.82
CA VAL A 190 7.55 -0.13 1.36
C VAL A 190 8.03 -1.51 0.94
N ASN A 191 9.02 -1.59 0.06
CA ASN A 191 9.48 -2.85 -0.51
C ASN A 191 10.13 -3.77 0.53
N ALA A 192 10.77 -3.22 1.57
CA ALA A 192 11.37 -4.02 2.64
C ALA A 192 10.36 -4.56 3.66
N HIS A 193 9.18 -3.95 3.76
CA HIS A 193 8.23 -4.29 4.81
C HIS A 193 6.89 -4.84 4.30
N MET A 194 6.46 -4.50 3.09
CA MET A 194 5.13 -4.84 2.60
C MET A 194 4.90 -6.35 2.57
N LEU A 195 5.74 -7.11 1.87
CA LEU A 195 5.59 -8.57 1.81
C LEU A 195 5.68 -9.21 3.19
N LEU A 196 6.67 -8.82 3.99
CA LEU A 196 6.92 -9.40 5.30
C LEU A 196 5.79 -9.12 6.30
N ASN A 197 5.12 -7.97 6.18
CA ASN A 197 4.06 -7.61 7.10
C ASN A 197 2.69 -8.11 6.62
N PHE A 198 2.27 -7.78 5.41
CA PHE A 198 0.93 -8.20 4.94
C PHE A 198 0.82 -9.71 4.79
N VAL A 199 1.80 -10.35 4.12
CA VAL A 199 1.76 -11.80 3.90
C VAL A 199 1.82 -12.55 5.22
N ALA A 200 2.80 -12.24 6.08
CA ALA A 200 2.96 -13.03 7.29
C ALA A 200 1.82 -12.78 8.29
N LEU A 201 1.26 -11.55 8.35
CA LEU A 201 0.10 -11.25 9.20
C LEU A 201 -1.15 -12.04 8.78
N SER A 202 -1.35 -12.25 7.47
CA SER A 202 -2.50 -13.00 6.94
C SER A 202 -2.56 -14.47 7.38
N TYR A 203 -1.47 -15.01 7.95
CA TYR A 203 -1.46 -16.34 8.57
C TYR A 203 -2.02 -16.35 9.99
N LEU A 204 -2.06 -15.19 10.64
CA LEU A 204 -2.50 -15.06 12.04
C LEU A 204 -3.93 -14.52 12.14
N ILE A 205 -4.27 -13.57 11.28
CA ILE A 205 -5.60 -12.97 11.22
C ILE A 205 -5.98 -12.68 9.75
N ALA A 206 -7.27 -12.69 9.46
CA ALA A 206 -7.77 -12.20 8.17
C ALA A 206 -7.34 -10.73 7.99
N PRO A 207 -7.00 -10.31 6.75
CA PRO A 207 -6.65 -8.91 6.50
C PRO A 207 -7.73 -7.96 6.99
N ILE A 208 -7.34 -7.08 7.91
CA ILE A 208 -8.23 -6.05 8.48
C ILE A 208 -8.26 -4.77 7.63
N ARG A 209 -7.40 -4.70 6.65
CA ARG A 209 -7.26 -3.63 5.66
C ARG A 209 -6.86 -4.26 4.33
N ILE A 210 -7.39 -3.74 3.24
CA ILE A 210 -6.91 -4.07 1.90
C ILE A 210 -5.78 -3.13 1.49
N ASN A 211 -5.20 -3.37 0.32
CA ASN A 211 -4.35 -2.39 -0.37
C ASN A 211 -5.17 -1.78 -1.51
N GLY A 212 -5.52 -0.50 -1.39
CA GLY A 212 -6.52 0.18 -2.21
C GLY A 212 -6.06 0.57 -3.62
N HIS A 213 -4.79 0.29 -3.98
CA HIS A 213 -4.33 0.59 -5.33
C HIS A 213 -4.83 -0.41 -6.37
N VAL A 214 -4.97 -1.71 -5.99
CA VAL A 214 -5.54 -2.77 -6.85
C VAL A 214 -6.33 -3.74 -6.02
N PHE A 215 -7.64 -3.75 -6.20
CA PHE A 215 -8.53 -4.72 -5.56
C PHE A 215 -9.73 -5.04 -6.44
N ALA A 216 -10.37 -6.18 -6.19
CA ALA A 216 -11.52 -6.61 -6.99
C ALA A 216 -12.61 -7.27 -6.13
N PHE A 217 -13.84 -7.16 -6.61
CA PHE A 217 -15.05 -7.74 -6.06
C PHE A 217 -15.85 -8.48 -7.11
N GLN A 218 -16.60 -9.48 -6.71
CA GLN A 218 -17.81 -9.85 -7.45
C GLN A 218 -18.84 -8.74 -7.29
N ARG A 219 -19.50 -8.33 -8.37
CA ARG A 219 -20.48 -7.22 -8.35
C ARG A 219 -21.58 -7.42 -7.31
N ALA A 220 -22.14 -8.64 -7.25
CA ALA A 220 -23.18 -8.96 -6.27
C ALA A 220 -22.69 -8.76 -4.83
N THR A 221 -21.49 -9.25 -4.50
CA THR A 221 -20.88 -9.09 -3.19
C THR A 221 -20.61 -7.61 -2.89
N PHE A 222 -20.09 -6.86 -3.87
CA PHE A 222 -19.83 -5.44 -3.73
C PHE A 222 -21.09 -4.66 -3.30
N HIS A 223 -22.21 -4.90 -3.98
CA HIS A 223 -23.48 -4.27 -3.62
C HIS A 223 -24.00 -4.75 -2.26
N SER A 224 -23.89 -6.04 -1.95
CA SER A 224 -24.37 -6.59 -0.68
C SER A 224 -23.65 -6.02 0.54
N VAL A 225 -22.36 -5.64 0.42
CA VAL A 225 -21.59 -5.02 1.51
C VAL A 225 -21.71 -3.50 1.57
N GLY A 226 -22.61 -2.90 0.77
CA GLY A 226 -22.89 -1.46 0.76
C GLY A 226 -22.06 -0.64 -0.23
N GLY A 227 -21.31 -1.29 -1.13
CA GLY A 227 -20.61 -0.61 -2.23
C GLY A 227 -19.70 0.54 -1.78
N LEU A 228 -19.87 1.70 -2.44
CA LEU A 228 -19.13 2.94 -2.14
C LEU A 228 -19.91 3.89 -1.21
N ASP A 229 -21.12 3.53 -0.75
CA ASP A 229 -21.97 4.44 0.01
C ASP A 229 -21.31 4.89 1.30
N GLY A 230 -21.21 6.20 1.52
CA GLY A 230 -20.63 6.82 2.71
C GLY A 230 -19.10 6.74 2.81
N LEU A 231 -18.40 6.17 1.80
CA LEU A 231 -16.92 6.13 1.80
C LEU A 231 -16.29 7.52 1.57
N GLU A 232 -17.05 8.46 0.99
CA GLU A 232 -16.59 9.83 0.75
C GLU A 232 -16.24 10.59 2.03
N SER A 233 -16.82 10.20 3.16
CA SER A 233 -16.55 10.79 4.47
C SER A 233 -15.37 10.14 5.21
N HIS A 234 -14.81 9.05 4.67
CA HIS A 234 -13.73 8.30 5.30
C HIS A 234 -12.43 8.51 4.54
N ILE A 235 -11.36 8.77 5.26
CA ILE A 235 -10.03 8.93 4.64
C ILE A 235 -9.33 7.59 4.39
N ASP A 236 -9.66 6.56 5.17
CA ASP A 236 -9.12 5.21 5.05
C ASP A 236 -10.21 4.29 4.46
N ASP A 237 -10.53 4.51 3.18
CA ASP A 237 -11.46 3.70 2.40
C ASP A 237 -11.06 2.22 2.38
N GLU A 238 -9.76 1.94 2.38
CA GLU A 238 -9.19 0.58 2.38
C GLU A 238 -9.54 -0.21 3.66
N TYR A 239 -9.49 0.47 4.80
CA TYR A 239 -9.88 -0.11 6.08
C TYR A 239 -11.41 -0.29 6.14
N GLU A 240 -12.16 0.73 5.71
CA GLU A 240 -13.62 0.70 5.75
C GLU A 240 -14.20 -0.40 4.84
N ILE A 241 -13.65 -0.58 3.64
CA ILE A 241 -14.01 -1.69 2.74
C ILE A 241 -13.78 -3.03 3.44
N ALA A 242 -12.59 -3.25 4.00
CA ALA A 242 -12.29 -4.50 4.70
C ALA A 242 -13.21 -4.73 5.92
N ARG A 243 -13.56 -3.66 6.65
CA ARG A 243 -14.48 -3.70 7.78
C ARG A 243 -15.89 -4.13 7.36
N ARG A 244 -16.43 -3.56 6.29
CA ARG A 244 -17.77 -3.93 5.75
C ARG A 244 -17.80 -5.38 5.28
N VAL A 245 -16.78 -5.83 4.56
CA VAL A 245 -16.64 -7.22 4.14
C VAL A 245 -16.69 -8.16 5.35
N ARG A 246 -15.95 -7.86 6.42
CA ARG A 246 -15.94 -8.66 7.66
C ARG A 246 -17.29 -8.64 8.38
N GLN A 247 -17.99 -7.51 8.41
CA GLN A 247 -19.32 -7.39 9.04
C GLN A 247 -20.38 -8.26 8.35
N HIS A 248 -20.18 -8.60 7.06
CA HIS A 248 -21.03 -9.53 6.32
C HIS A 248 -20.56 -10.99 6.39
N GLY A 249 -19.66 -11.32 7.31
CA GLY A 249 -19.13 -12.69 7.48
C GLY A 249 -18.18 -13.14 6.37
N LEU A 250 -17.72 -12.21 5.54
CA LEU A 250 -16.76 -12.46 4.47
C LEU A 250 -15.34 -12.03 4.88
N SER A 251 -14.35 -12.41 4.12
CA SER A 251 -12.96 -12.05 4.34
C SER A 251 -12.35 -11.30 3.16
N ALA A 252 -11.41 -10.40 3.46
CA ALA A 252 -10.49 -9.90 2.46
C ALA A 252 -9.38 -10.92 2.24
N ALA A 253 -9.02 -11.20 0.98
CA ALA A 253 -7.95 -12.13 0.66
C ALA A 253 -6.82 -11.44 -0.10
N GLN A 254 -5.63 -11.53 0.48
CA GLN A 254 -4.42 -11.11 -0.21
C GLN A 254 -4.04 -12.16 -1.26
N THR A 255 -3.73 -11.70 -2.47
CA THR A 255 -3.28 -12.52 -3.59
C THR A 255 -1.77 -12.39 -3.82
N PRO A 256 -1.14 -13.31 -4.56
CA PRO A 256 0.26 -13.19 -4.93
C PRO A 256 0.52 -12.15 -6.05
N LEU A 257 -0.48 -11.36 -6.42
CA LEU A 257 -0.30 -10.25 -7.36
C LEU A 257 0.63 -9.20 -6.78
N ILE A 258 1.71 -8.91 -7.50
CA ILE A 258 2.58 -7.75 -7.26
C ILE A 258 2.42 -6.80 -8.44
N TYR A 259 2.17 -5.54 -8.15
CA TYR A 259 2.06 -4.47 -9.14
C TYR A 259 3.04 -3.33 -8.80
N ASP A 260 3.42 -2.55 -9.80
CA ASP A 260 4.40 -1.49 -9.64
C ASP A 260 3.72 -0.14 -9.42
N ILE A 261 4.31 0.69 -8.54
CA ILE A 261 3.89 2.07 -8.29
C ILE A 261 5.10 2.99 -8.45
N ASP A 262 4.92 4.04 -9.24
CA ASP A 262 5.89 5.11 -9.39
C ASP A 262 5.54 6.28 -8.46
N ASN A 263 6.00 6.19 -7.21
CA ASN A 263 5.74 7.22 -6.20
C ASN A 263 6.88 8.26 -6.18
N ALA A 264 6.71 9.34 -6.93
CA ALA A 264 7.68 10.43 -7.00
C ALA A 264 7.53 11.40 -5.83
N LEU A 265 8.62 11.63 -5.10
CA LEU A 265 8.71 12.61 -4.01
C LEU A 265 9.91 13.54 -4.23
N ASP A 266 9.64 14.83 -4.39
CA ASP A 266 10.66 15.81 -4.77
C ASP A 266 11.41 16.41 -3.56
N SER A 267 10.85 16.33 -2.36
CA SER A 267 11.35 17.06 -1.20
C SER A 267 11.16 16.30 0.12
N ALA A 268 11.97 16.69 1.12
CA ALA A 268 11.81 16.25 2.51
C ALA A 268 10.39 16.52 3.06
N GLN A 269 9.79 17.63 2.65
CA GLN A 269 8.46 18.01 3.08
C GLN A 269 7.39 17.06 2.48
N ALA A 270 7.51 16.71 1.19
CA ALA A 270 6.64 15.72 0.55
C ALA A 270 6.76 14.35 1.22
N TYR A 271 7.99 13.90 1.51
CA TYR A 271 8.26 12.69 2.27
C TYR A 271 7.61 12.73 3.66
N ALA A 272 7.82 13.80 4.42
CA ALA A 272 7.27 13.94 5.76
C ALA A 272 5.73 13.96 5.75
N ARG A 273 5.09 14.65 4.79
CA ARG A 273 3.62 14.65 4.63
C ARG A 273 3.08 13.25 4.33
N GLN A 274 3.71 12.52 3.42
CA GLN A 274 3.29 11.16 3.08
C GLN A 274 3.44 10.22 4.26
N CYS A 275 4.58 10.24 4.94
CA CYS A 275 4.80 9.42 6.14
C CYS A 275 3.82 9.79 7.26
N LYS A 276 3.59 11.08 7.52
CA LYS A 276 2.60 11.52 8.49
C LYS A 276 1.22 10.91 8.18
N ARG A 277 0.77 11.02 6.94
CA ARG A 277 -0.50 10.45 6.49
C ARG A 277 -0.57 8.94 6.75
N TRP A 278 0.43 8.19 6.33
CA TRP A 278 0.46 6.72 6.43
C TRP A 278 0.47 6.17 7.87
N PHE A 279 0.96 6.95 8.82
CA PHE A 279 0.96 6.54 10.23
C PHE A 279 -0.21 7.12 11.03
N VAL A 280 -0.64 8.35 10.71
CA VAL A 280 -1.75 8.99 11.42
C VAL A 280 -3.10 8.38 11.05
N MET A 281 -3.31 8.03 9.75
CA MET A 281 -4.57 7.43 9.30
C MET A 281 -4.88 6.10 10.03
N PRO A 282 -4.03 5.08 10.01
CA PRO A 282 -4.31 3.85 10.74
C PRO A 282 -4.44 4.07 12.25
N ARG A 283 -3.68 5.00 12.84
CA ARG A 283 -3.76 5.34 14.25
C ARG A 283 -5.14 5.88 14.63
N GLN A 284 -5.77 6.68 13.78
CA GLN A 284 -7.07 7.30 14.05
C GLN A 284 -8.24 6.43 13.60
N ALA A 285 -8.17 5.82 12.42
CA ALA A 285 -9.28 5.06 11.85
C ALA A 285 -9.28 3.59 12.28
N MET A 286 -8.14 2.90 12.15
CA MET A 286 -8.06 1.45 12.32
C MET A 286 -7.82 1.03 13.78
N MET A 287 -6.79 1.59 14.44
CA MET A 287 -6.37 1.11 15.77
C MET A 287 -7.47 1.19 16.85
N PRO A 288 -8.33 2.23 16.89
CA PRO A 288 -9.39 2.29 17.92
C PRO A 288 -10.47 1.22 17.78
N SER A 289 -10.60 0.59 16.62
CA SER A 289 -11.60 -0.43 16.31
C SER A 289 -11.06 -1.86 16.36
N LEU A 290 -9.76 -2.04 16.65
CA LEU A 290 -9.17 -3.36 16.85
C LEU A 290 -9.64 -4.00 18.14
N THR A 291 -9.92 -5.29 18.09
CA THR A 291 -10.11 -6.11 19.28
C THR A 291 -8.81 -6.24 20.08
N LEU A 292 -8.90 -6.58 21.35
CA LEU A 292 -7.70 -6.84 22.20
C LEU A 292 -6.81 -7.93 21.59
N GLN A 293 -7.40 -8.97 20.99
CA GLN A 293 -6.67 -10.01 20.30
C GLN A 293 -5.89 -9.48 19.09
N GLU A 294 -6.56 -8.68 18.24
CA GLU A 294 -5.93 -8.05 17.08
C GLU A 294 -4.81 -7.09 17.51
N MET A 295 -5.03 -6.27 18.54
CA MET A 295 -3.99 -5.40 19.11
C MET A 295 -2.79 -6.19 19.62
N PHE A 296 -3.01 -7.31 20.32
CA PHE A 296 -1.94 -8.17 20.79
C PHE A 296 -1.14 -8.77 19.63
N ILE A 297 -1.82 -9.31 18.61
CA ILE A 297 -1.18 -9.86 17.40
C ILE A 297 -0.38 -8.76 16.67
N PHE A 298 -0.95 -7.58 16.50
CA PHE A 298 -0.26 -6.44 15.89
C PHE A 298 1.00 -6.04 16.67
N GLY A 299 0.89 -5.96 17.98
CA GLY A 299 2.02 -5.65 18.87
C GLY A 299 3.11 -6.72 18.78
N LEU A 300 2.73 -8.00 18.87
CA LEU A 300 3.64 -9.15 18.71
C LEU A 300 4.30 -9.15 17.32
N PHE A 301 3.57 -8.72 16.28
CA PHE A 301 4.05 -8.70 14.91
C PHE A 301 4.99 -7.53 14.60
N SER A 302 4.86 -6.44 15.37
CA SER A 302 5.59 -5.19 15.14
C SER A 302 6.75 -4.99 16.13
N PHE A 303 6.87 -5.81 17.20
CA PHE A 303 7.85 -5.59 18.28
C PHE A 303 9.30 -5.58 17.80
N ALA A 304 9.60 -6.31 16.73
CA ALA A 304 10.97 -6.42 16.22
C ALA A 304 11.38 -5.27 15.29
N LEU A 305 10.41 -4.46 14.81
CA LEU A 305 10.70 -3.33 13.93
C LEU A 305 11.71 -2.33 14.53
N PRO A 306 11.61 -1.94 15.82
CA PRO A 306 12.55 -1.00 16.43
C PRO A 306 13.90 -1.61 16.80
N LEU A 307 14.06 -2.94 16.79
CA LEU A 307 15.25 -3.59 17.34
C LEU A 307 16.57 -3.17 16.70
N PRO A 308 16.71 -3.02 15.35
CA PRO A 308 17.96 -2.54 14.77
C PRO A 308 18.36 -1.15 15.29
N GLY A 309 17.41 -0.23 15.42
CA GLY A 309 17.61 1.11 15.96
C GLY A 309 18.01 1.08 17.45
N ILE A 310 17.37 0.23 18.26
CA ILE A 310 17.70 0.03 19.69
C ILE A 310 19.11 -0.54 19.82
N ILE A 311 19.48 -1.53 19.03
CA ILE A 311 20.83 -2.12 19.03
C ILE A 311 21.87 -1.07 18.65
N ALA A 312 21.55 -0.23 17.62
CA ALA A 312 22.43 0.87 17.23
C ALA A 312 22.60 1.92 18.33
N LEU A 313 21.53 2.29 19.01
CA LEU A 313 21.59 3.19 20.16
C LEU A 313 22.47 2.61 21.30
N LEU A 314 22.30 1.34 21.63
CA LEU A 314 23.15 0.65 22.62
C LEU A 314 24.61 0.61 22.17
N ALA A 315 24.90 0.44 20.88
CA ALA A 315 26.25 0.48 20.32
C ALA A 315 26.90 1.86 20.48
N LEU A 316 26.15 2.93 20.16
CA LEU A 316 26.59 4.31 20.32
C LEU A 316 26.89 4.67 21.78
N LEU A 317 25.97 4.34 22.69
CA LEU A 317 26.09 4.68 24.12
C LEU A 317 27.19 3.85 24.82
N SER A 318 27.30 2.57 24.50
CA SER A 318 28.27 1.70 25.17
C SER A 318 29.65 1.68 24.52
N ARG A 319 29.73 2.05 23.24
CA ARG A 319 30.93 1.97 22.39
C ARG A 319 31.58 0.56 22.36
N ARG A 320 30.77 -0.47 22.67
CA ARG A 320 31.27 -1.86 22.77
C ARG A 320 31.30 -2.53 21.39
N ARG A 321 32.38 -3.26 21.13
CA ARG A 321 32.52 -4.03 19.87
C ARG A 321 31.40 -5.06 19.68
N ALA A 322 30.91 -5.68 20.76
CA ALA A 322 29.80 -6.63 20.69
C ALA A 322 28.51 -5.99 20.17
N ALA A 323 28.19 -4.76 20.63
CA ALA A 323 27.01 -4.02 20.16
C ALA A 323 27.12 -3.62 18.68
N TRP A 324 28.29 -3.17 18.24
CA TRP A 324 28.53 -2.89 16.80
C TRP A 324 28.45 -4.13 15.92
N ARG A 325 28.89 -5.30 16.42
CA ARG A 325 28.66 -6.58 15.73
C ARG A 325 27.16 -6.88 15.62
N GLY A 326 26.39 -6.61 16.67
CA GLY A 326 24.92 -6.73 16.66
C GLY A 326 24.26 -5.86 15.60
N VAL A 327 24.70 -4.58 15.44
CA VAL A 327 24.23 -3.70 14.37
C VAL A 327 24.55 -4.32 13.00
N ALA A 328 25.81 -4.71 12.77
CA ALA A 328 26.22 -5.28 11.50
C ALA A 328 25.42 -6.54 11.13
N LEU A 329 25.20 -7.45 12.09
CA LEU A 329 24.40 -8.67 11.88
C LEU A 329 22.94 -8.34 11.57
N SER A 330 22.31 -7.39 12.29
CA SER A 330 20.93 -6.99 12.06
C SER A 330 20.74 -6.36 10.68
N LEU A 331 21.65 -5.47 10.28
CA LEU A 331 21.60 -4.83 8.96
C LEU A 331 21.90 -5.82 7.82
N SER A 332 22.86 -6.74 8.00
CA SER A 332 23.15 -7.79 7.03
C SER A 332 21.94 -8.71 6.83
N LEU A 333 21.29 -9.12 7.92
CA LEU A 333 20.09 -9.94 7.85
C LEU A 333 18.95 -9.19 7.16
N PHE A 334 18.72 -7.92 7.53
CA PHE A 334 17.70 -7.07 6.90
C PHE A 334 17.93 -6.97 5.39
N GLY A 335 19.15 -6.68 4.96
CA GLY A 335 19.52 -6.61 3.55
C GLY A 335 19.39 -7.95 2.83
N THR A 336 19.77 -9.06 3.48
CA THR A 336 19.64 -10.41 2.91
C THR A 336 18.18 -10.79 2.68
N VAL A 337 17.32 -10.57 3.68
CA VAL A 337 15.87 -10.83 3.57
C VAL A 337 15.25 -9.98 2.46
N TYR A 338 15.61 -8.69 2.40
CA TYR A 338 15.20 -7.82 1.31
C TYR A 338 15.64 -8.37 -0.06
N ALA A 339 16.92 -8.73 -0.23
CA ALA A 339 17.46 -9.27 -1.48
C ALA A 339 16.72 -10.53 -1.94
N ILE A 340 16.33 -11.41 -1.02
CA ILE A 340 15.56 -12.61 -1.34
C ILE A 340 14.16 -12.22 -1.85
N CYS A 341 13.46 -11.32 -1.15
CA CYS A 341 12.13 -10.85 -1.55
C CYS A 341 12.18 -10.12 -2.91
N GLU A 342 13.16 -9.24 -3.09
CA GLU A 342 13.36 -8.50 -4.34
C GLU A 342 13.55 -9.44 -5.54
N ARG A 343 14.49 -10.36 -5.43
CA ARG A 343 14.85 -11.27 -6.54
C ARG A 343 13.76 -12.25 -6.89
N ARG A 344 13.02 -12.76 -5.89
CA ARG A 344 12.04 -13.83 -6.08
C ARG A 344 10.64 -13.31 -6.41
N TYR A 345 10.23 -12.20 -5.80
CA TYR A 345 8.82 -11.78 -5.81
C TYR A 345 8.59 -10.39 -6.39
N LEU A 346 9.38 -9.38 -6.00
CA LEU A 346 9.20 -8.04 -6.53
C LEU A 346 9.56 -7.97 -8.02
N GLN A 347 10.53 -8.77 -8.49
CA GLN A 347 10.99 -8.83 -9.89
C GLN A 347 11.44 -7.46 -10.43
N ARG A 348 11.85 -6.57 -9.53
CA ARG A 348 12.43 -5.26 -9.81
C ARG A 348 13.75 -5.17 -9.05
N ARG A 349 14.75 -4.53 -9.65
CA ARG A 349 16.06 -4.38 -9.04
C ARG A 349 16.23 -2.99 -8.47
N MET A 350 16.53 -2.91 -7.20
CA MET A 350 16.92 -1.68 -6.54
C MET A 350 18.28 -1.21 -7.11
N PRO A 351 18.42 0.07 -7.46
CA PRO A 351 19.70 0.61 -7.92
C PRO A 351 20.75 0.60 -6.79
N PRO A 352 22.07 0.68 -7.13
CA PRO A 352 23.14 0.61 -6.13
C PRO A 352 23.01 1.61 -4.98
N HIS A 353 22.57 2.84 -5.26
CA HIS A 353 22.37 3.85 -4.22
C HIS A 353 21.23 3.49 -3.24
N GLY A 354 20.22 2.76 -3.69
CA GLY A 354 19.16 2.26 -2.81
C GLY A 354 19.70 1.31 -1.75
N TRP A 355 20.70 0.48 -2.07
CA TRP A 355 21.37 -0.39 -1.10
C TRP A 355 22.11 0.40 -0.02
N LEU A 356 22.62 1.60 -0.33
CA LEU A 356 23.22 2.49 0.66
C LEU A 356 22.19 3.13 1.59
N LEU A 357 20.95 3.31 1.11
CA LEU A 357 19.85 3.90 1.89
C LEU A 357 19.10 2.85 2.74
N LEU A 358 19.17 1.57 2.39
CA LEU A 358 18.45 0.50 3.08
C LEU A 358 18.79 0.40 4.58
N PRO A 359 20.07 0.53 5.02
CA PRO A 359 20.41 0.63 6.44
C PRO A 359 19.73 1.82 7.14
N ILE A 360 19.60 2.95 6.45
CA ILE A 360 18.92 4.14 6.99
C ILE A 360 17.45 3.81 7.24
N VAL A 361 16.77 3.15 6.30
CA VAL A 361 15.39 2.70 6.48
C VAL A 361 15.25 1.82 7.74
N ALA A 362 16.14 0.83 7.93
CA ALA A 362 16.10 -0.07 9.08
C ALA A 362 16.31 0.64 10.42
N LEU A 363 17.18 1.65 10.47
CA LEU A 363 17.55 2.37 11.69
C LEU A 363 16.60 3.55 11.98
N TRP A 364 16.11 4.20 10.94
CA TRP A 364 15.28 5.42 11.04
C TRP A 364 13.80 5.12 11.29
N LEU A 365 13.28 4.01 10.79
CA LEU A 365 11.86 3.66 10.91
C LEU A 365 11.33 3.73 12.36
N PRO A 366 12.02 3.23 13.40
CA PRO A 366 11.55 3.35 14.76
C PRO A 366 11.38 4.80 15.23
N LEU A 367 12.33 5.65 14.88
CA LEU A 367 12.27 7.09 15.22
C LEU A 367 11.11 7.78 14.48
N GLN A 368 10.88 7.40 13.24
CA GLN A 368 9.80 7.90 12.43
C GLN A 368 8.43 7.51 12.99
N ILE A 369 8.27 6.26 13.44
CA ILE A 369 7.05 5.80 14.11
C ILE A 369 6.83 6.60 15.40
N LEU A 370 7.83 6.72 16.25
CA LEU A 370 7.74 7.50 17.50
C LEU A 370 7.38 8.97 17.22
N TRP A 371 8.02 9.58 16.22
CA TRP A 371 7.71 10.94 15.83
C TRP A 371 6.25 11.09 15.39
N THR A 372 5.74 10.18 14.58
CA THR A 372 4.35 10.24 14.10
C THR A 372 3.31 9.98 15.20
N LEU A 373 3.65 9.22 16.24
CA LEU A 373 2.78 9.04 17.40
C LEU A 373 2.60 10.33 18.21
N LEU A 374 3.59 11.24 18.17
CA LEU A 374 3.55 12.54 18.83
C LEU A 374 2.86 13.64 18.02
N LEU A 375 2.60 13.39 16.72
CA LEU A 375 1.95 14.37 15.86
C LEU A 375 0.45 14.48 16.15
N ASN A 376 -0.09 15.67 15.85
CA ASN A 376 -1.53 15.89 15.85
C ASN A 376 -2.22 15.01 14.77
N ASN A 377 -3.53 14.95 14.83
CA ASN A 377 -4.38 14.19 13.90
C ASN A 377 -4.79 14.98 12.65
N GLU A 378 -4.03 16.01 12.28
CA GLU A 378 -4.23 16.76 11.05
C GLU A 378 -3.26 16.29 9.99
N VAL A 379 -3.75 16.10 8.76
CA VAL A 379 -2.95 15.72 7.61
C VAL A 379 -3.22 16.64 6.43
N GLU A 380 -2.23 16.82 5.57
CA GLU A 380 -2.39 17.50 4.29
C GLU A 380 -2.56 16.45 3.19
N TRP A 381 -3.66 16.55 2.44
CA TRP A 381 -3.95 15.64 1.34
C TRP A 381 -4.68 16.36 0.21
N ARG A 382 -4.16 16.21 -1.02
CA ARG A 382 -4.73 16.82 -2.25
C ARG A 382 -5.05 18.30 -2.13
N GLY A 383 -4.15 19.08 -1.52
CA GLY A 383 -4.33 20.53 -1.36
C GLY A 383 -5.30 20.94 -0.24
N GLN A 384 -5.78 20.01 0.56
CA GLN A 384 -6.64 20.28 1.70
C GLN A 384 -5.95 19.90 3.02
N ARG A 385 -6.25 20.67 4.08
CA ARG A 385 -5.88 20.32 5.44
C ARG A 385 -7.06 19.65 6.11
N LEU A 386 -6.87 18.40 6.50
CA LEU A 386 -7.91 17.52 7.05
C LEU A 386 -7.61 17.20 8.50
N ARG A 387 -8.61 17.22 9.36
CA ARG A 387 -8.57 16.66 10.72
C ARG A 387 -9.22 15.30 10.74
N LEU A 388 -8.52 14.31 11.31
CA LEU A 388 -8.96 12.93 11.40
C LEU A 388 -9.59 12.67 12.76
N HIS A 389 -10.79 12.07 12.76
CA HIS A 389 -11.47 11.61 13.95
C HIS A 389 -11.19 10.13 14.23
N LYS A 390 -11.46 9.67 15.47
CA LYS A 390 -11.19 8.28 15.89
C LYS A 390 -12.11 7.23 15.26
N ASP A 391 -13.17 7.67 14.59
CA ASP A 391 -14.09 6.83 13.81
C ASP A 391 -13.70 6.74 12.32
N GLY A 392 -12.57 7.37 11.93
CA GLY A 392 -12.10 7.41 10.55
C GLY A 392 -12.72 8.50 9.69
N THR A 393 -13.66 9.29 10.24
CA THR A 393 -14.26 10.42 9.53
C THR A 393 -13.28 11.60 9.45
N VAL A 394 -13.50 12.49 8.48
CA VAL A 394 -12.66 13.65 8.24
C VAL A 394 -13.45 14.94 8.29
N GLU A 395 -12.81 15.95 8.86
CA GLU A 395 -13.25 17.34 8.85
C GLU A 395 -12.29 18.16 7.99
N ILE A 396 -12.80 18.86 6.98
CA ILE A 396 -12.00 19.77 6.14
C ILE A 396 -11.81 21.08 6.93
N LEU A 397 -10.56 21.41 7.25
CA LEU A 397 -10.24 22.62 8.00
C LEU A 397 -10.07 23.85 7.09
N HIS A 398 -9.29 23.71 6.03
CA HIS A 398 -9.04 24.78 5.04
C HIS A 398 -8.61 24.18 3.70
N SER A 399 -8.98 24.84 2.59
CA SER A 399 -8.35 24.64 1.29
C SER A 399 -7.04 25.44 1.25
N LEU A 400 -5.92 24.78 0.90
CA LEU A 400 -4.60 25.43 0.86
C LEU A 400 -4.48 26.47 -0.28
N ASP A 401 -5.44 26.50 -1.23
CA ASP A 401 -5.49 27.53 -2.28
C ASP A 401 -5.96 28.89 -1.77
N GLU A 402 -6.74 28.95 -0.67
CA GLU A 402 -7.16 30.23 -0.10
C GLU A 402 -6.01 30.95 0.64
N THR A 403 -5.05 30.18 1.22
CA THR A 403 -3.90 30.76 1.92
C THR A 403 -2.80 31.29 1.00
N ARG A 404 -2.84 30.99 -0.31
CA ARG A 404 -1.92 31.56 -1.31
C ARG A 404 -2.47 32.85 -1.96
N ARG A 405 -3.73 33.21 -1.72
CA ARG A 405 -4.38 34.43 -2.23
C ARG A 405 -4.53 35.54 -1.18
N SER A 406 -4.21 35.28 0.08
CA SER A 406 -4.09 36.25 1.18
C SER A 406 -2.61 36.55 1.48
#